data_70e5f1d5f4b7632c0e0d12c213f3e95a
#
_entry.id   70e5f1d5f4b7632c0e0d12c213f3e95a
#
_cell.length_a   1.000
_cell.length_b   1.000
_cell.length_c   1.000
_cell.angle_alpha   90.00
_cell.angle_beta   90.00
_cell.angle_gamma   90.00
#
_symmetry.space_group_name_H-M   'P 1'
#
loop_
_entity.id
_entity.type
_entity.pdbx_description
1 polymer ?
#
loop_
_entity_poly.entity_id
_entity_poly.type
_entity_poly.pdbx_seq_one_letter_code
_entity_poly.pdbx_strand_id
1 'polypeptide(L)'
;MRRLMLILTMALSALWSQPTLAQSRSQLGPLCTTDTTPADQQIDACNKIIALKVFSGGQLATIYFWRAVGWNKKGNYSQVIADTTEALRLKPDQALYNLRGSAYFDKGEYDIAIADFNDALRSGPPSGTIFHNRGNAFRGKGDYAKAIADYDSANRLSPNAYTLLNRGLSKQALGDLDGALADINEAIRLDPSLPSGLIDRTVVWRAKGDLDRAIADGTEAIRLAKAKAPTNIMTPPGSVLITAYLHRALAYEAKGDYPRAREDFKATLEGVASDAGSKANQATAKVRLSLLTDAGAPAAPPPRTAPSSPQQTTTSTPAAPTTTKPAANAGRRIALVIGNGAYQYVRALPNPSNDARSIAKSLRDIGFVVTVGIDLDRAAMQTMTREFLREAARAQVAVVYYAGHGVQIDGRNYLVPVDIQFQSGTDVTAVMMDMDTIMAGLDDQVRTNILILDACRNNPMAPKVASAGASRGIEGEAGSGLAAPTSLGAGSSTLGAGTLIAFATAPGQVALDGEGANSPFSAALSRHIGTPGLEVQQMLTRVRAEVVAATKSKQVPWSNSSLLGEVYLAEK
;
A
#
# COMPACT_ATOMS: atom_id res chain seq x y z
N MET A 1 70.80 -23.60 35.31
CA MET A 1 70.92 -22.73 34.12
C MET A 1 70.25 -23.27 32.86
N ARG A 2 70.07 -24.57 32.64
CA ARG A 2 69.39 -25.10 31.42
C ARG A 2 67.83 -24.94 31.35
N ARG A 3 67.14 -24.75 32.47
CA ARG A 3 65.69 -24.53 32.49
C ARG A 3 65.27 -23.06 32.27
N LEU A 4 66.17 -22.10 32.48
CA LEU A 4 65.87 -20.67 32.22
C LEU A 4 66.04 -20.29 30.73
N MET A 5 66.92 -21.01 29.99
CA MET A 5 67.14 -20.77 28.56
C MET A 5 65.95 -21.31 27.66
N LEU A 6 65.24 -22.36 28.09
CA LEU A 6 64.11 -22.91 27.31
C LEU A 6 62.84 -22.05 27.41
N ILE A 7 62.67 -21.32 28.51
CA ILE A 7 61.54 -20.43 28.68
C ILE A 7 61.70 -19.13 27.89
N LEU A 8 62.93 -18.63 27.75
CA LEU A 8 63.21 -17.43 26.97
C LEU A 8 63.12 -17.67 25.46
N THR A 9 63.45 -18.88 24.97
CA THR A 9 63.34 -19.22 23.54
C THR A 9 61.92 -19.49 23.10
N MET A 10 61.00 -20.00 23.98
CA MET A 10 59.57 -20.14 23.66
C MET A 10 58.83 -18.80 23.72
N ALA A 11 59.27 -17.84 24.56
CA ALA A 11 58.65 -16.51 24.59
C ALA A 11 59.06 -15.65 23.36
N LEU A 12 60.22 -15.86 22.77
CA LEU A 12 60.65 -15.17 21.56
C LEU A 12 60.01 -15.75 20.27
N SER A 13 59.67 -17.04 20.23
CA SER A 13 59.01 -17.66 19.06
C SER A 13 57.53 -17.32 19.00
N ALA A 14 56.86 -17.00 20.12
CA ALA A 14 55.49 -16.54 20.17
C ALA A 14 55.33 -15.07 19.70
N LEU A 15 56.38 -14.28 19.69
CA LEU A 15 56.41 -12.90 19.20
C LEU A 15 56.56 -12.77 17.68
N TRP A 16 56.93 -13.86 16.98
CA TRP A 16 57.15 -13.86 15.53
C TRP A 16 55.96 -14.40 14.72
N SER A 17 54.90 -14.87 15.36
CA SER A 17 53.74 -15.45 14.68
C SER A 17 52.51 -14.53 14.63
N GLN A 18 52.60 -13.29 15.11
CA GLN A 18 51.54 -12.32 14.88
C GLN A 18 51.83 -11.58 13.56
N PRO A 19 50.91 -11.60 12.58
CA PRO A 19 51.05 -10.75 11.41
C PRO A 19 51.19 -9.31 11.90
N THR A 20 52.23 -8.61 11.41
CA THR A 20 52.44 -7.22 11.80
C THR A 20 51.15 -6.43 11.53
N LEU A 21 50.82 -5.50 12.41
CA LEU A 21 49.63 -4.60 12.24
C LEU A 21 49.57 -4.01 10.82
N ALA A 22 50.70 -3.80 10.16
CA ALA A 22 50.80 -3.34 8.79
C ALA A 22 50.32 -4.38 7.76
N GLN A 23 50.62 -5.67 7.92
CA GLN A 23 50.14 -6.75 7.03
C GLN A 23 48.65 -6.98 7.19
N SER A 24 48.12 -6.91 8.43
CA SER A 24 46.67 -6.99 8.67
C SER A 24 45.93 -5.85 8.00
N ARG A 25 46.45 -4.63 8.01
CA ARG A 25 45.87 -3.45 7.37
C ARG A 25 45.84 -3.57 5.84
N SER A 26 46.91 -4.06 5.23
CA SER A 26 47.01 -4.20 3.77
C SER A 26 46.00 -5.23 3.22
N GLN A 27 45.63 -6.22 4.01
CA GLN A 27 44.67 -7.26 3.64
C GLN A 27 43.23 -6.87 3.96
N LEU A 28 42.96 -6.26 5.13
CA LEU A 28 41.61 -5.92 5.59
C LEU A 28 41.05 -4.66 4.91
N GLY A 29 41.93 -3.70 4.57
CA GLY A 29 41.51 -2.44 3.93
C GLY A 29 40.68 -2.66 2.68
N PRO A 30 41.17 -3.34 1.64
CA PRO A 30 40.42 -3.62 0.43
C PRO A 30 39.11 -4.38 0.69
N LEU A 31 39.09 -5.36 1.60
CA LEU A 31 37.89 -6.12 1.94
C LEU A 31 36.82 -5.25 2.61
N CYS A 32 37.21 -4.28 3.43
CA CYS A 32 36.27 -3.36 4.06
C CYS A 32 35.77 -2.31 3.08
N THR A 33 36.62 -1.73 2.22
CA THR A 33 36.32 -0.52 1.44
C THR A 33 35.98 -0.77 -0.03
N THR A 34 35.77 -2.02 -0.43
CA THR A 34 35.37 -2.37 -1.80
C THR A 34 33.89 -2.77 -1.86
N ASP A 35 33.15 -2.14 -2.73
CA ASP A 35 31.70 -2.39 -2.85
C ASP A 35 31.37 -3.80 -3.35
N THR A 36 32.24 -4.42 -4.14
CA THR A 36 32.06 -5.80 -4.63
C THR A 36 32.30 -6.87 -3.58
N THR A 37 32.86 -6.53 -2.39
CA THR A 37 33.07 -7.50 -1.30
C THR A 37 31.73 -8.03 -0.79
N PRO A 38 31.57 -9.36 -0.59
CA PRO A 38 30.40 -9.93 0.04
C PRO A 38 30.12 -9.30 1.42
N ALA A 39 28.85 -9.06 1.74
CA ALA A 39 28.44 -8.29 2.91
C ALA A 39 29.06 -8.77 4.23
N ASP A 40 29.06 -10.09 4.49
CA ASP A 40 29.61 -10.63 5.74
C ASP A 40 31.12 -10.43 5.84
N GLN A 41 31.84 -10.60 4.73
CA GLN A 41 33.28 -10.37 4.68
C GLN A 41 33.62 -8.88 4.84
N GLN A 42 32.83 -8.00 4.24
CA GLN A 42 32.98 -6.55 4.36
C GLN A 42 32.78 -6.09 5.80
N ILE A 43 31.68 -6.54 6.45
CA ILE A 43 31.38 -6.22 7.85
C ILE A 43 32.47 -6.74 8.78
N ASP A 44 32.92 -7.99 8.62
CA ASP A 44 33.96 -8.59 9.44
C ASP A 44 35.32 -7.84 9.31
N ALA A 45 35.72 -7.52 8.08
CA ALA A 45 36.95 -6.76 7.83
C ALA A 45 36.86 -5.36 8.47
N CYS A 46 35.77 -4.65 8.31
CA CYS A 46 35.54 -3.33 8.94
C CYS A 46 35.55 -3.43 10.48
N ASN A 47 34.91 -4.47 11.06
CA ASN A 47 34.95 -4.72 12.51
C ASN A 47 36.37 -4.90 13.04
N LYS A 48 37.16 -5.70 12.35
CA LYS A 48 38.58 -5.92 12.70
C LYS A 48 39.38 -4.62 12.64
N ILE A 49 39.18 -3.79 11.61
CA ILE A 49 39.83 -2.49 11.47
C ILE A 49 39.42 -1.54 12.60
N ILE A 50 38.16 -1.46 12.95
CA ILE A 50 37.64 -0.61 14.05
C ILE A 50 38.25 -1.06 15.38
N ALA A 51 38.38 -2.38 15.61
CA ALA A 51 38.96 -2.95 16.83
C ALA A 51 40.44 -2.59 17.03
N LEU A 52 41.17 -2.27 15.98
CA LEU A 52 42.55 -1.82 16.07
C LEU A 52 42.71 -0.46 16.77
N LYS A 53 41.64 0.37 16.83
CA LYS A 53 41.60 1.71 17.46
C LYS A 53 42.68 2.68 16.97
N VAL A 54 43.16 2.51 15.75
CA VAL A 54 44.28 3.30 15.18
C VAL A 54 43.78 4.40 14.23
N PHE A 55 42.50 4.38 13.88
CA PHE A 55 41.87 5.38 13.01
C PHE A 55 41.03 6.34 13.85
N SER A 56 41.00 7.60 13.45
CA SER A 56 40.18 8.65 14.07
C SER A 56 39.64 9.62 13.03
N GLY A 57 38.71 10.49 13.44
CA GLY A 57 38.15 11.52 12.57
C GLY A 57 37.62 10.97 11.25
N GLY A 58 37.95 11.62 10.15
CA GLY A 58 37.43 11.25 8.82
C GLY A 58 37.81 9.84 8.34
N GLN A 59 38.98 9.31 8.77
CA GLN A 59 39.36 7.94 8.41
C GLN A 59 38.45 6.91 9.08
N LEU A 60 38.13 7.10 10.35
CA LEU A 60 37.23 6.23 11.08
C LEU A 60 35.78 6.38 10.54
N ALA A 61 35.38 7.60 10.18
CA ALA A 61 34.08 7.84 9.52
C ALA A 61 33.96 7.03 8.21
N THR A 62 35.02 6.97 7.40
CA THR A 62 35.05 6.17 6.16
C THR A 62 34.86 4.67 6.45
N ILE A 63 35.45 4.15 7.52
CA ILE A 63 35.31 2.74 7.88
C ILE A 63 33.89 2.43 8.34
N TYR A 64 33.28 3.32 9.15
CA TYR A 64 31.86 3.20 9.50
C TYR A 64 30.93 3.27 8.28
N PHE A 65 31.20 4.18 7.32
CA PHE A 65 30.46 4.24 6.06
C PHE A 65 30.46 2.90 5.33
N TRP A 66 31.62 2.30 5.14
CA TRP A 66 31.73 1.03 4.43
C TRP A 66 31.11 -0.15 5.19
N ARG A 67 31.16 -0.13 6.52
CA ARG A 67 30.43 -1.12 7.32
C ARG A 67 28.93 -0.93 7.19
N ALA A 68 28.43 0.29 7.17
CA ALA A 68 27.03 0.61 6.90
C ALA A 68 26.60 0.14 5.50
N VAL A 69 27.45 0.27 4.47
CA VAL A 69 27.20 -0.31 3.13
C VAL A 69 27.06 -1.84 3.22
N GLY A 70 27.92 -2.51 3.99
CA GLY A 70 27.80 -3.95 4.23
C GLY A 70 26.50 -4.33 4.92
N TRP A 71 26.07 -3.58 5.93
CA TRP A 71 24.77 -3.77 6.60
C TRP A 71 23.60 -3.50 5.68
N ASN A 72 23.70 -2.50 4.80
CA ASN A 72 22.68 -2.17 3.81
C ASN A 72 22.46 -3.33 2.84
N LYS A 73 23.52 -3.98 2.36
CA LYS A 73 23.43 -5.19 1.53
C LYS A 73 22.68 -6.35 2.21
N LYS A 74 22.70 -6.38 3.55
CA LYS A 74 21.96 -7.36 4.38
C LYS A 74 20.54 -6.90 4.75
N GLY A 75 20.12 -5.71 4.40
CA GLY A 75 18.85 -5.13 4.81
C GLY A 75 18.77 -4.80 6.31
N ASN A 76 19.92 -4.73 7.02
CA ASN A 76 19.94 -4.38 8.43
C ASN A 76 20.00 -2.86 8.61
N TYR A 77 18.89 -2.20 8.35
CA TYR A 77 18.79 -0.73 8.36
C TYR A 77 19.08 -0.11 9.74
N SER A 78 18.82 -0.83 10.83
CA SER A 78 19.15 -0.35 12.17
C SER A 78 20.67 -0.20 12.37
N GLN A 79 21.48 -1.13 11.87
CA GLN A 79 22.93 -1.03 11.92
C GLN A 79 23.47 0.02 10.92
N VAL A 80 22.82 0.19 9.75
CA VAL A 80 23.14 1.28 8.82
C VAL A 80 22.99 2.63 9.53
N ILE A 81 21.86 2.86 10.21
CA ILE A 81 21.59 4.10 10.94
C ILE A 81 22.61 4.33 12.06
N ALA A 82 22.93 3.28 12.83
CA ALA A 82 23.92 3.39 13.92
C ALA A 82 25.30 3.79 13.39
N ASP A 83 25.82 3.09 12.37
CA ASP A 83 27.14 3.35 11.81
C ASP A 83 27.23 4.72 11.11
N THR A 84 26.21 5.08 10.34
CA THR A 84 26.19 6.39 9.67
C THR A 84 26.04 7.54 10.67
N THR A 85 25.36 7.35 11.79
CA THR A 85 25.26 8.35 12.86
C THR A 85 26.63 8.57 13.52
N GLU A 86 27.38 7.50 13.82
CA GLU A 86 28.75 7.64 14.33
C GLU A 86 29.68 8.28 13.31
N ALA A 87 29.56 7.91 12.04
CA ALA A 87 30.36 8.51 10.97
C ALA A 87 30.08 10.02 10.82
N LEU A 88 28.81 10.43 10.87
CA LEU A 88 28.39 11.84 10.79
C LEU A 88 28.89 12.66 11.98
N ARG A 89 28.95 12.07 13.18
CA ARG A 89 29.53 12.71 14.37
C ARG A 89 31.03 13.00 14.20
N LEU A 90 31.72 12.12 13.49
CA LEU A 90 33.17 12.26 13.21
C LEU A 90 33.43 13.23 12.05
N LYS A 91 32.64 13.16 11.00
CA LYS A 91 32.78 13.99 9.80
C LYS A 91 31.44 14.04 9.07
N PRO A 92 30.71 15.17 9.08
CA PRO A 92 29.54 15.36 8.22
C PRO A 92 29.90 15.21 6.75
N ASP A 93 29.09 14.44 6.00
CA ASP A 93 29.34 14.13 4.59
C ASP A 93 28.03 13.83 3.87
N GLN A 94 27.92 14.29 2.61
CA GLN A 94 26.73 14.13 1.78
C GLN A 94 26.32 12.67 1.59
N ALA A 95 27.30 11.78 1.37
CA ALA A 95 27.03 10.36 1.15
C ALA A 95 26.50 9.67 2.42
N LEU A 96 27.01 10.08 3.60
CA LEU A 96 26.55 9.57 4.89
C LEU A 96 25.09 9.95 5.17
N TYR A 97 24.73 11.22 4.97
CA TYR A 97 23.34 11.65 5.11
C TYR A 97 22.41 10.92 4.12
N ASN A 98 22.84 10.78 2.85
CA ASN A 98 22.08 10.05 1.86
C ASN A 98 21.87 8.57 2.22
N LEU A 99 22.91 7.89 2.71
CA LEU A 99 22.82 6.48 3.11
C LEU A 99 21.90 6.31 4.33
N ARG A 100 21.99 7.20 5.32
CA ARG A 100 21.13 7.16 6.51
C ARG A 100 19.67 7.48 6.15
N GLY A 101 19.45 8.49 5.33
CA GLY A 101 18.13 8.83 4.79
C GLY A 101 17.50 7.68 4.04
N SER A 102 18.27 6.95 3.21
CA SER A 102 17.79 5.75 2.53
C SER A 102 17.39 4.65 3.53
N ALA A 103 18.17 4.42 4.57
CA ALA A 103 17.83 3.44 5.60
C ALA A 103 16.57 3.82 6.40
N TYR A 104 16.34 5.10 6.69
CA TYR A 104 15.08 5.57 7.28
C TYR A 104 13.91 5.42 6.32
N PHE A 105 14.11 5.69 5.03
CA PHE A 105 13.10 5.46 3.99
C PHE A 105 12.66 3.99 3.95
N ASP A 106 13.62 3.05 3.94
CA ASP A 106 13.35 1.61 3.92
C ASP A 106 12.65 1.10 5.19
N LYS A 107 12.79 1.83 6.32
CA LYS A 107 12.02 1.61 7.55
C LYS A 107 10.63 2.27 7.54
N GLY A 108 10.29 3.05 6.51
CA GLY A 108 9.04 3.83 6.45
C GLY A 108 9.06 5.13 7.28
N GLU A 109 10.20 5.53 7.82
CA GLU A 109 10.37 6.74 8.62
C GLU A 109 10.63 7.96 7.70
N TYR A 110 9.64 8.27 6.84
CA TYR A 110 9.80 9.22 5.73
C TYR A 110 10.19 10.64 6.13
N ASP A 111 9.66 11.16 7.26
CA ASP A 111 9.99 12.51 7.71
C ASP A 111 11.47 12.64 8.10
N ILE A 112 12.02 11.61 8.75
CA ILE A 112 13.44 11.58 9.13
C ILE A 112 14.30 11.39 7.88
N ALA A 113 13.88 10.54 6.95
CA ALA A 113 14.56 10.37 5.67
C ALA A 113 14.64 11.69 4.88
N ILE A 114 13.53 12.44 4.79
CA ILE A 114 13.49 13.76 4.13
C ILE A 114 14.45 14.75 4.81
N ALA A 115 14.51 14.76 6.14
CA ALA A 115 15.45 15.60 6.87
C ALA A 115 16.92 15.28 6.52
N ASP A 116 17.27 14.00 6.50
CA ASP A 116 18.61 13.55 6.11
C ASP A 116 18.94 13.88 4.64
N PHE A 117 18.00 13.70 3.71
CA PHE A 117 18.24 14.11 2.31
C PHE A 117 18.37 15.62 2.16
N ASN A 118 17.66 16.42 2.96
CA ASN A 118 17.86 17.87 3.01
C ASN A 118 19.27 18.21 3.50
N ASP A 119 19.75 17.54 4.53
CA ASP A 119 21.13 17.72 5.03
C ASP A 119 22.17 17.28 4.00
N ALA A 120 21.91 16.17 3.30
CA ALA A 120 22.76 15.74 2.19
C ALA A 120 22.86 16.80 1.10
N LEU A 121 21.72 17.40 0.68
CA LEU A 121 21.73 18.45 -0.35
C LEU A 121 22.38 19.76 0.11
N ARG A 122 22.45 20.03 1.42
CA ARG A 122 23.19 21.17 2.00
C ARG A 122 24.68 20.90 2.15
N SER A 123 25.07 19.63 2.28
CA SER A 123 26.45 19.24 2.60
C SER A 123 27.34 19.03 1.38
N GLY A 124 26.80 19.13 0.17
CA GLY A 124 27.56 18.91 -1.06
C GLY A 124 26.85 19.45 -2.31
N PRO A 125 27.40 19.18 -3.50
CA PRO A 125 26.81 19.65 -4.75
C PRO A 125 25.45 19.01 -5.01
N PRO A 126 24.56 19.66 -5.80
CA PRO A 126 23.30 19.08 -6.19
C PRO A 126 23.47 17.69 -6.84
N SER A 127 22.75 16.70 -6.37
CA SER A 127 22.85 15.30 -6.83
C SER A 127 21.50 14.79 -7.29
N GLY A 128 21.42 14.30 -8.53
CA GLY A 128 20.21 13.68 -9.08
C GLY A 128 19.75 12.49 -8.24
N THR A 129 20.67 11.69 -7.71
CA THR A 129 20.35 10.56 -6.83
C THR A 129 19.68 11.02 -5.53
N ILE A 130 20.18 12.09 -4.91
CA ILE A 130 19.61 12.57 -3.63
C ILE A 130 18.22 13.18 -3.86
N PHE A 131 18.04 13.96 -4.94
CA PHE A 131 16.71 14.43 -5.33
C PHE A 131 15.77 13.26 -5.61
N HIS A 132 16.21 12.24 -6.34
CA HIS A 132 15.41 11.04 -6.57
C HIS A 132 14.99 10.35 -5.26
N ASN A 133 15.93 10.14 -4.34
CA ASN A 133 15.67 9.49 -3.06
C ASN A 133 14.72 10.32 -2.18
N ARG A 134 14.89 11.66 -2.13
CA ARG A 134 13.98 12.54 -1.41
C ARG A 134 12.59 12.56 -2.06
N GLY A 135 12.53 12.55 -3.39
CA GLY A 135 11.28 12.38 -4.14
C GLY A 135 10.56 11.08 -3.79
N ASN A 136 11.29 9.97 -3.65
CA ASN A 136 10.74 8.69 -3.19
C ASN A 136 10.18 8.82 -1.77
N ALA A 137 10.86 9.52 -0.86
CA ALA A 137 10.40 9.73 0.50
C ALA A 137 9.15 10.65 0.54
N PHE A 138 9.09 11.72 -0.26
CA PHE A 138 7.87 12.52 -0.42
C PHE A 138 6.73 11.70 -1.00
N ARG A 139 6.98 10.86 -2.01
CA ARG A 139 5.99 9.95 -2.58
C ARG A 139 5.50 8.94 -1.54
N GLY A 140 6.39 8.33 -0.76
CA GLY A 140 6.04 7.44 0.34
C GLY A 140 5.17 8.10 1.42
N LYS A 141 5.35 9.40 1.64
CA LYS A 141 4.54 10.22 2.54
C LYS A 141 3.19 10.66 1.91
N GLY A 142 3.02 10.50 0.59
CA GLY A 142 1.84 10.96 -0.16
C GLY A 142 1.94 12.42 -0.64
N ASP A 143 3.09 13.09 -0.49
CA ASP A 143 3.31 14.44 -0.99
C ASP A 143 3.81 14.40 -2.44
N TYR A 144 2.89 14.05 -3.35
CA TYR A 144 3.22 13.81 -4.76
C TYR A 144 3.69 15.07 -5.47
N ALA A 145 3.19 16.26 -5.08
CA ALA A 145 3.62 17.50 -5.67
C ALA A 145 5.11 17.79 -5.41
N LYS A 146 5.58 17.59 -4.16
CA LYS A 146 7.00 17.72 -3.85
C LYS A 146 7.83 16.58 -4.45
N ALA A 147 7.28 15.37 -4.51
CA ALA A 147 7.94 14.25 -5.19
C ALA A 147 8.22 14.59 -6.67
N ILE A 148 7.22 15.10 -7.39
CA ILE A 148 7.36 15.52 -8.80
C ILE A 148 8.45 16.61 -8.94
N ALA A 149 8.45 17.63 -8.09
CA ALA A 149 9.46 18.70 -8.12
C ALA A 149 10.89 18.16 -7.91
N ASP A 150 11.04 17.18 -7.02
CA ASP A 150 12.32 16.53 -6.79
C ASP A 150 12.73 15.63 -7.97
N TYR A 151 11.80 14.85 -8.53
CA TYR A 151 12.09 14.06 -9.73
C TYR A 151 12.41 14.93 -10.94
N ASP A 152 11.79 16.10 -11.08
CA ASP A 152 12.15 17.10 -12.08
C ASP A 152 13.62 17.57 -11.91
N SER A 153 14.01 17.80 -10.67
CA SER A 153 15.39 18.19 -10.36
C SER A 153 16.37 17.05 -10.60
N ALA A 154 16.00 15.82 -10.22
CA ALA A 154 16.80 14.63 -10.49
C ALA A 154 16.99 14.41 -12.00
N ASN A 155 15.91 14.52 -12.77
CA ASN A 155 15.91 14.28 -14.21
C ASN A 155 16.68 15.33 -15.01
N ARG A 156 16.68 16.59 -14.55
CA ARG A 156 17.52 17.65 -15.15
C ARG A 156 19.02 17.38 -14.95
N LEU A 157 19.40 16.80 -13.81
CA LEU A 157 20.80 16.49 -13.50
C LEU A 157 21.28 15.19 -14.14
N SER A 158 20.42 14.16 -14.15
CA SER A 158 20.75 12.84 -14.66
C SER A 158 19.47 12.13 -15.11
N PRO A 159 19.09 12.22 -16.41
CA PRO A 159 17.93 11.51 -16.94
C PRO A 159 18.01 10.01 -16.66
N ASN A 160 16.96 9.44 -16.08
CA ASN A 160 16.93 8.04 -15.67
C ASN A 160 15.51 7.47 -15.79
N ALA A 161 15.39 6.26 -16.38
CA ALA A 161 14.10 5.62 -16.59
C ALA A 161 13.31 5.44 -15.27
N TYR A 162 13.96 5.01 -14.18
CA TYR A 162 13.29 4.83 -12.89
C TYR A 162 12.77 6.16 -12.30
N THR A 163 13.52 7.26 -12.48
CA THR A 163 13.08 8.59 -12.04
C THR A 163 11.82 9.02 -12.80
N LEU A 164 11.79 8.78 -14.11
CA LEU A 164 10.62 9.07 -14.94
C LEU A 164 9.42 8.19 -14.56
N LEU A 165 9.60 6.89 -14.31
CA LEU A 165 8.53 6.01 -13.84
C LEU A 165 7.94 6.51 -12.51
N ASN A 166 8.80 6.83 -11.53
CA ASN A 166 8.35 7.34 -10.24
C ASN A 166 7.64 8.70 -10.35
N ARG A 167 8.09 9.57 -11.26
CA ARG A 167 7.39 10.84 -11.56
C ARG A 167 6.04 10.57 -12.23
N GLY A 168 5.98 9.65 -13.19
CA GLY A 168 4.75 9.22 -13.85
C GLY A 168 3.73 8.65 -12.88
N LEU A 169 4.15 7.77 -11.96
CA LEU A 169 3.30 7.25 -10.89
C LEU A 169 2.79 8.37 -9.95
N SER A 170 3.64 9.36 -9.65
CA SER A 170 3.23 10.51 -8.83
C SER A 170 2.21 11.39 -9.55
N LYS A 171 2.37 11.61 -10.87
CA LYS A 171 1.38 12.31 -11.71
C LYS A 171 0.07 11.54 -11.80
N GLN A 172 0.14 10.21 -12.03
CA GLN A 172 -1.05 9.34 -12.00
C GLN A 172 -1.79 9.49 -10.68
N ALA A 173 -1.08 9.50 -9.56
CA ALA A 173 -1.64 9.68 -8.24
C ALA A 173 -2.41 11.00 -8.08
N LEU A 174 -1.97 12.06 -8.74
CA LEU A 174 -2.67 13.35 -8.81
C LEU A 174 -3.75 13.42 -9.91
N GLY A 175 -4.02 12.30 -10.61
CA GLY A 175 -5.01 12.25 -11.69
C GLY A 175 -4.51 12.75 -13.05
N ASP A 176 -3.26 13.20 -13.15
CA ASP A 176 -2.63 13.60 -14.43
C ASP A 176 -2.19 12.35 -15.21
N LEU A 177 -3.17 11.66 -15.80
CA LEU A 177 -2.93 10.42 -16.56
C LEU A 177 -2.16 10.66 -17.87
N ASP A 178 -2.33 11.82 -18.49
CA ASP A 178 -1.61 12.16 -19.73
C ASP A 178 -0.16 12.48 -19.45
N GLY A 179 0.12 13.25 -18.40
CA GLY A 179 1.47 13.49 -17.92
C GLY A 179 2.18 12.23 -17.43
N ALA A 180 1.44 11.30 -16.81
CA ALA A 180 1.96 10.00 -16.43
C ALA A 180 2.37 9.17 -17.65
N LEU A 181 1.51 9.09 -18.69
CA LEU A 181 1.83 8.39 -19.93
C LEU A 181 3.05 8.99 -20.65
N ALA A 182 3.18 10.31 -20.65
CA ALA A 182 4.33 10.97 -21.26
C ALA A 182 5.64 10.53 -20.58
N ASP A 183 5.67 10.55 -19.24
CA ASP A 183 6.85 10.13 -18.47
C ASP A 183 7.17 8.64 -18.63
N ILE A 184 6.15 7.78 -18.58
CA ILE A 184 6.32 6.32 -18.72
C ILE A 184 6.79 5.97 -20.14
N ASN A 185 6.24 6.63 -21.17
CA ASN A 185 6.69 6.43 -22.56
C ASN A 185 8.16 6.82 -22.73
N GLU A 186 8.59 7.92 -22.13
CA GLU A 186 9.99 8.34 -22.16
C GLU A 186 10.88 7.36 -21.38
N ALA A 187 10.42 6.84 -20.24
CA ALA A 187 11.13 5.81 -19.49
C ALA A 187 11.33 4.52 -20.32
N ILE A 188 10.29 4.06 -21.02
CA ILE A 188 10.36 2.90 -21.93
C ILE A 188 11.28 3.20 -23.11
N ARG A 189 11.32 4.44 -23.62
CA ARG A 189 12.25 4.84 -24.67
C ARG A 189 13.71 4.78 -24.21
N LEU A 190 13.98 5.18 -22.95
CA LEU A 190 15.32 5.11 -22.36
C LEU A 190 15.77 3.68 -22.05
N ASP A 191 14.86 2.85 -21.57
CA ASP A 191 15.12 1.40 -21.34
C ASP A 191 13.94 0.54 -21.81
N PRO A 192 13.94 0.14 -23.09
CA PRO A 192 12.88 -0.71 -23.64
C PRO A 192 12.83 -2.12 -23.04
N SER A 193 13.88 -2.53 -22.35
CA SER A 193 13.97 -3.85 -21.73
C SER A 193 13.40 -3.91 -20.31
N LEU A 194 12.87 -2.80 -19.78
CA LEU A 194 12.39 -2.67 -18.41
C LEU A 194 10.89 -3.06 -18.31
N PRO A 195 10.55 -4.24 -17.74
CA PRO A 195 9.14 -4.67 -17.66
C PRO A 195 8.29 -3.72 -16.81
N SER A 196 8.86 -3.07 -15.77
CA SER A 196 8.14 -2.17 -14.88
C SER A 196 7.50 -0.99 -15.62
N GLY A 197 8.16 -0.44 -16.64
CA GLY A 197 7.58 0.63 -17.44
C GLY A 197 6.29 0.20 -18.15
N LEU A 198 6.24 -1.01 -18.69
CA LEU A 198 5.04 -1.57 -19.32
C LEU A 198 3.96 -1.92 -18.27
N ILE A 199 4.35 -2.41 -17.09
CA ILE A 199 3.43 -2.67 -15.98
C ILE A 199 2.77 -1.35 -15.55
N ASP A 200 3.53 -0.31 -15.33
CA ASP A 200 3.03 1.01 -14.92
C ASP A 200 2.11 1.59 -16.01
N ARG A 201 2.48 1.43 -17.30
CA ARG A 201 1.62 1.87 -18.41
C ARG A 201 0.32 1.08 -18.51
N THR A 202 0.35 -0.24 -18.19
CA THR A 202 -0.87 -1.06 -18.05
C THR A 202 -1.83 -0.46 -17.04
N VAL A 203 -1.33 0.00 -15.89
CA VAL A 203 -2.15 0.62 -14.85
C VAL A 203 -2.77 1.93 -15.35
N VAL A 204 -1.98 2.78 -16.00
CA VAL A 204 -2.48 4.06 -16.53
C VAL A 204 -3.50 3.86 -17.65
N TRP A 205 -3.28 2.90 -18.57
CA TRP A 205 -4.27 2.57 -19.60
C TRP A 205 -5.58 2.05 -19.02
N ARG A 206 -5.52 1.22 -17.97
CA ARG A 206 -6.72 0.79 -17.24
C ARG A 206 -7.46 1.99 -16.63
N ALA A 207 -6.76 2.91 -15.99
CA ALA A 207 -7.34 4.14 -15.43
C ALA A 207 -8.03 4.99 -16.50
N LYS A 208 -7.48 5.04 -17.71
CA LYS A 208 -8.08 5.72 -18.88
C LYS A 208 -9.22 4.92 -19.54
N GLY A 209 -9.45 3.66 -19.12
CA GLY A 209 -10.43 2.76 -19.73
C GLY A 209 -10.01 2.12 -21.05
N ASP A 210 -8.76 2.30 -21.47
CA ASP A 210 -8.19 1.65 -22.67
C ASP A 210 -7.66 0.26 -22.32
N LEU A 211 -8.60 -0.68 -22.18
CA LEU A 211 -8.31 -2.03 -21.70
C LEU A 211 -7.53 -2.86 -22.72
N ASP A 212 -7.63 -2.54 -24.01
CA ASP A 212 -6.90 -3.24 -25.08
C ASP A 212 -5.42 -2.92 -25.01
N ARG A 213 -5.05 -1.63 -24.87
CA ARG A 213 -3.65 -1.24 -24.67
C ARG A 213 -3.11 -1.76 -23.33
N ALA A 214 -3.90 -1.74 -22.26
CA ALA A 214 -3.51 -2.31 -20.98
C ALA A 214 -3.15 -3.80 -21.09
N ILE A 215 -3.97 -4.60 -21.78
CA ILE A 215 -3.73 -6.03 -22.00
C ILE A 215 -2.47 -6.25 -22.87
N ALA A 216 -2.28 -5.44 -23.91
CA ALA A 216 -1.11 -5.52 -24.78
C ALA A 216 0.19 -5.26 -24.01
N ASP A 217 0.24 -4.15 -23.23
CA ASP A 217 1.40 -3.82 -22.39
C ASP A 217 1.66 -4.88 -21.32
N GLY A 218 0.62 -5.39 -20.63
CA GLY A 218 0.76 -6.47 -19.67
C GLY A 218 1.30 -7.76 -20.29
N THR A 219 0.92 -8.06 -21.54
CA THR A 219 1.43 -9.23 -22.29
C THR A 219 2.91 -9.08 -22.62
N GLU A 220 3.32 -7.91 -23.06
CA GLU A 220 4.72 -7.64 -23.37
C GLU A 220 5.58 -7.58 -22.09
N ALA A 221 5.04 -7.01 -20.99
CA ALA A 221 5.71 -7.03 -19.69
C ALA A 221 6.00 -8.46 -19.20
N ILE A 222 5.03 -9.38 -19.33
CA ILE A 222 5.21 -10.79 -19.01
C ILE A 222 6.28 -11.44 -19.91
N ARG A 223 6.27 -11.15 -21.21
CA ARG A 223 7.28 -11.66 -22.16
C ARG A 223 8.69 -11.23 -21.76
N LEU A 224 8.87 -9.93 -21.46
CA LEU A 224 10.16 -9.39 -21.04
C LEU A 224 10.61 -9.96 -19.69
N ALA A 225 9.69 -10.07 -18.72
CA ALA A 225 10.00 -10.61 -17.40
C ALA A 225 10.43 -12.09 -17.48
N LYS A 226 9.83 -12.89 -18.37
CA LYS A 226 10.24 -14.28 -18.63
C LYS A 226 11.58 -14.40 -19.36
N ALA A 227 11.90 -13.45 -20.23
CA ALA A 227 13.15 -13.47 -21.01
C ALA A 227 14.38 -13.04 -20.17
N LYS A 228 14.20 -12.27 -19.11
CA LYS A 228 15.30 -11.85 -18.23
C LYS A 228 15.66 -12.99 -17.27
N ALA A 229 16.84 -13.60 -17.48
CA ALA A 229 17.49 -14.40 -16.46
C ALA A 229 17.73 -13.54 -15.19
N PRO A 230 17.81 -14.11 -13.98
CA PRO A 230 17.95 -13.37 -12.74
C PRO A 230 19.29 -12.64 -12.66
N THR A 231 19.37 -11.40 -13.14
CA THR A 231 20.61 -10.62 -13.22
C THR A 231 20.64 -9.43 -12.26
N ASN A 232 19.59 -9.15 -11.48
CA ASN A 232 19.57 -8.01 -10.58
C ASN A 232 19.03 -8.36 -9.19
N ILE A 233 19.87 -8.08 -8.17
CA ILE A 233 19.62 -8.42 -6.75
C ILE A 233 18.48 -7.57 -6.14
N MET A 234 18.14 -6.43 -6.74
CA MET A 234 17.18 -5.48 -6.15
C MET A 234 15.70 -5.82 -6.38
N THR A 235 15.37 -6.58 -7.40
CA THR A 235 14.01 -7.07 -7.64
C THR A 235 14.07 -8.54 -8.09
N PRO A 236 13.63 -9.49 -7.26
CA PRO A 236 13.59 -10.89 -7.66
C PRO A 236 12.73 -11.05 -8.92
N PRO A 237 13.17 -11.82 -9.92
CA PRO A 237 12.44 -12.01 -11.19
C PRO A 237 10.99 -12.49 -10.99
N GLY A 238 10.73 -13.24 -9.93
CA GLY A 238 9.40 -13.71 -9.55
C GLY A 238 8.44 -12.58 -9.18
N SER A 239 8.94 -11.54 -8.52
CA SER A 239 8.15 -10.39 -8.06
C SER A 239 7.59 -9.56 -9.24
N VAL A 240 8.42 -9.28 -10.25
CA VAL A 240 8.00 -8.56 -11.46
C VAL A 240 6.95 -9.35 -12.25
N LEU A 241 7.14 -10.67 -12.35
CA LEU A 241 6.23 -11.54 -13.08
C LEU A 241 4.87 -11.65 -12.37
N ILE A 242 4.85 -11.78 -11.02
CA ILE A 242 3.65 -11.74 -10.19
C ILE A 242 2.86 -10.44 -10.46
N THR A 243 3.55 -9.29 -10.46
CA THR A 243 2.93 -7.99 -10.66
C THR A 243 2.36 -7.85 -12.08
N ALA A 244 3.11 -8.29 -13.10
CA ALA A 244 2.67 -8.23 -14.50
C ALA A 244 1.42 -9.09 -14.76
N TYR A 245 1.38 -10.32 -14.23
CA TYR A 245 0.20 -11.16 -14.32
C TYR A 245 -1.00 -10.55 -13.62
N LEU A 246 -0.83 -10.04 -12.39
CA LEU A 246 -1.91 -9.39 -11.65
C LEU A 246 -2.53 -8.24 -12.45
N HIS A 247 -1.71 -7.31 -12.96
CA HIS A 247 -2.24 -6.14 -13.67
C HIS A 247 -2.90 -6.49 -15.00
N ARG A 248 -2.43 -7.52 -15.73
CA ARG A 248 -3.11 -8.02 -16.91
C ARG A 248 -4.41 -8.73 -16.54
N ALA A 249 -4.44 -9.51 -15.46
CA ALA A 249 -5.66 -10.13 -14.93
C ALA A 249 -6.74 -9.09 -14.61
N LEU A 250 -6.36 -8.02 -13.92
CA LEU A 250 -7.27 -6.91 -13.60
C LEU A 250 -7.77 -6.18 -14.86
N ALA A 251 -6.96 -6.08 -15.92
CA ALA A 251 -7.39 -5.53 -17.20
C ALA A 251 -8.38 -6.47 -17.91
N TYR A 252 -8.14 -7.78 -17.92
CA TYR A 252 -9.11 -8.78 -18.43
C TYR A 252 -10.41 -8.77 -17.65
N GLU A 253 -10.35 -8.71 -16.31
CA GLU A 253 -11.53 -8.64 -15.44
C GLU A 253 -12.37 -7.39 -15.75
N ALA A 254 -11.73 -6.22 -15.83
CA ALA A 254 -12.39 -4.96 -16.19
C ALA A 254 -13.04 -5.03 -17.58
N LYS A 255 -12.42 -5.74 -18.55
CA LYS A 255 -12.96 -5.98 -19.88
C LYS A 255 -14.13 -6.97 -19.89
N GLY A 256 -14.29 -7.78 -18.81
CA GLY A 256 -15.27 -8.86 -18.72
C GLY A 256 -14.77 -10.20 -19.31
N ASP A 257 -13.49 -10.31 -19.61
CA ASP A 257 -12.85 -11.55 -20.04
C ASP A 257 -12.43 -12.39 -18.83
N TYR A 258 -13.42 -12.92 -18.15
CA TYR A 258 -13.23 -13.68 -16.91
C TYR A 258 -12.41 -14.99 -17.08
N PRO A 259 -12.48 -15.71 -18.22
CA PRO A 259 -11.61 -16.87 -18.42
C PRO A 259 -10.13 -16.52 -18.37
N ARG A 260 -9.69 -15.50 -19.12
CA ARG A 260 -8.27 -15.07 -19.15
C ARG A 260 -7.86 -14.41 -17.84
N ALA A 261 -8.76 -13.64 -17.20
CA ALA A 261 -8.51 -13.09 -15.87
C ALA A 261 -8.20 -14.20 -14.86
N ARG A 262 -8.98 -15.30 -14.83
CA ARG A 262 -8.74 -16.45 -13.95
C ARG A 262 -7.40 -17.13 -14.19
N GLU A 263 -6.98 -17.30 -15.44
CA GLU A 263 -5.68 -17.87 -15.76
C GLU A 263 -4.53 -17.01 -15.21
N ASP A 264 -4.59 -15.71 -15.40
CA ASP A 264 -3.57 -14.78 -14.92
C ASP A 264 -3.57 -14.64 -13.39
N PHE A 265 -4.73 -14.64 -12.72
CA PHE A 265 -4.79 -14.68 -11.26
C PHE A 265 -4.18 -15.98 -10.70
N LYS A 266 -4.40 -17.14 -11.33
CA LYS A 266 -3.72 -18.38 -10.95
C LYS A 266 -2.20 -18.27 -11.13
N ALA A 267 -1.75 -17.76 -12.28
CA ALA A 267 -0.33 -17.55 -12.55
C ALA A 267 0.33 -16.59 -11.53
N THR A 268 -0.41 -15.58 -11.05
CA THR A 268 0.02 -14.68 -9.96
C THR A 268 0.26 -15.48 -8.67
N LEU A 269 -0.61 -16.45 -8.34
CA LEU A 269 -0.51 -17.27 -7.12
C LEU A 269 0.60 -18.32 -7.20
N GLU A 270 0.95 -18.80 -8.40
CA GLU A 270 2.02 -19.78 -8.61
C GLU A 270 3.42 -19.19 -8.48
N GLY A 271 3.55 -17.87 -8.56
CA GLY A 271 4.82 -17.18 -8.41
C GLY A 271 5.39 -17.27 -6.99
N VAL A 272 6.72 -17.24 -6.86
CA VAL A 272 7.38 -17.20 -5.54
C VAL A 272 7.42 -15.77 -5.01
N ALA A 273 6.58 -15.47 -4.02
CA ALA A 273 6.54 -14.15 -3.37
C ALA A 273 7.66 -14.01 -2.34
N SER A 274 8.67 -13.21 -2.65
CA SER A 274 9.85 -12.99 -1.80
C SER A 274 9.79 -11.69 -0.98
N ASP A 275 8.90 -10.77 -1.32
CA ASP A 275 8.75 -9.46 -0.71
C ASP A 275 7.28 -9.17 -0.33
N ALA A 276 7.07 -8.10 0.44
CA ALA A 276 5.74 -7.72 0.92
C ALA A 276 4.79 -7.34 -0.23
N GLY A 277 5.28 -6.69 -1.29
CA GLY A 277 4.49 -6.32 -2.46
C GLY A 277 3.98 -7.54 -3.21
N SER A 278 4.85 -8.52 -3.47
CA SER A 278 4.48 -9.78 -4.11
C SER A 278 3.42 -10.55 -3.30
N LYS A 279 3.55 -10.55 -1.97
CA LYS A 279 2.56 -11.18 -1.08
C LYS A 279 1.21 -10.46 -1.13
N ALA A 280 1.20 -9.14 -1.16
CA ALA A 280 -0.01 -8.34 -1.31
C ALA A 280 -0.68 -8.61 -2.67
N ASN A 281 0.10 -8.65 -3.75
CA ASN A 281 -0.38 -8.99 -5.09
C ASN A 281 -1.03 -10.38 -5.13
N GLN A 282 -0.44 -11.38 -4.46
CA GLN A 282 -1.03 -12.72 -4.34
C GLN A 282 -2.30 -12.72 -3.50
N ALA A 283 -2.37 -11.94 -2.42
CA ALA A 283 -3.59 -11.80 -1.62
C ALA A 283 -4.73 -11.23 -2.47
N THR A 284 -4.46 -10.17 -3.24
CA THR A 284 -5.41 -9.60 -4.20
C THR A 284 -5.85 -10.63 -5.23
N ALA A 285 -4.91 -11.34 -5.86
CA ALA A 285 -5.23 -12.37 -6.85
C ALA A 285 -6.09 -13.50 -6.27
N LYS A 286 -5.81 -13.94 -5.04
CA LYS A 286 -6.58 -14.98 -4.35
C LYS A 286 -8.04 -14.57 -4.15
N VAL A 287 -8.27 -13.36 -3.66
CA VAL A 287 -9.63 -12.83 -3.47
C VAL A 287 -10.34 -12.68 -4.81
N ARG A 288 -9.70 -12.07 -5.82
CA ARG A 288 -10.28 -11.88 -7.15
C ARG A 288 -10.61 -13.19 -7.82
N LEU A 289 -9.73 -14.19 -7.73
CA LEU A 289 -9.97 -15.52 -8.27
C LEU A 289 -11.19 -16.18 -7.62
N SER A 290 -11.36 -16.09 -6.29
CA SER A 290 -12.53 -16.63 -5.61
C SER A 290 -13.84 -15.98 -6.07
N LEU A 291 -13.82 -14.66 -6.29
CA LEU A 291 -14.98 -13.92 -6.82
C LEU A 291 -15.41 -14.40 -8.22
N LEU A 292 -14.45 -14.89 -9.02
CA LEU A 292 -14.70 -15.37 -10.38
C LEU A 292 -15.01 -16.87 -10.47
N THR A 293 -14.68 -17.68 -9.44
CA THR A 293 -14.89 -19.14 -9.43
C THR A 293 -16.20 -19.56 -8.78
N ASP A 294 -16.65 -18.83 -7.74
CA ASP A 294 -17.86 -19.15 -6.97
C ASP A 294 -19.18 -18.76 -7.69
N ALA A 295 -19.09 -18.08 -8.83
CA ALA A 295 -20.22 -17.83 -9.71
C ALA A 295 -20.01 -18.60 -11.00
N GLY A 296 -20.97 -19.42 -11.39
CA GLY A 296 -21.10 -19.81 -12.79
C GLY A 296 -20.96 -18.51 -13.62
N ALA A 297 -20.07 -18.54 -14.65
CA ALA A 297 -19.69 -17.35 -15.40
C ALA A 297 -20.92 -16.47 -15.67
N PRO A 298 -20.91 -15.16 -15.28
CA PRO A 298 -22.00 -14.29 -15.68
C PRO A 298 -22.11 -14.35 -17.20
N ALA A 299 -23.32 -14.55 -17.74
CA ALA A 299 -23.53 -14.59 -19.18
C ALA A 299 -22.88 -13.37 -19.81
N ALA A 300 -22.10 -13.60 -20.86
CA ALA A 300 -21.52 -12.51 -21.63
C ALA A 300 -22.65 -11.53 -21.99
N PRO A 301 -22.46 -10.21 -21.87
CA PRO A 301 -23.47 -9.26 -22.32
C PRO A 301 -23.77 -9.56 -23.78
N PRO A 302 -25.04 -9.54 -24.22
CA PRO A 302 -25.38 -9.83 -25.59
C PRO A 302 -24.59 -8.90 -26.52
N PRO A 303 -24.11 -9.41 -27.67
CA PRO A 303 -23.39 -8.59 -28.64
C PRO A 303 -24.27 -7.39 -29.02
N ARG A 304 -23.73 -6.19 -28.81
CA ARG A 304 -24.40 -4.98 -29.30
C ARG A 304 -24.55 -5.11 -30.80
N THR A 305 -25.77 -5.33 -31.27
CA THR A 305 -26.10 -5.18 -32.69
C THR A 305 -25.74 -3.75 -33.10
N ALA A 306 -24.82 -3.64 -34.04
CA ALA A 306 -24.47 -2.37 -34.64
C ALA A 306 -25.74 -1.76 -35.26
N PRO A 307 -26.05 -0.48 -35.03
CA PRO A 307 -27.13 0.17 -35.76
C PRO A 307 -26.73 0.27 -37.24
N SER A 308 -27.57 -0.27 -38.09
CA SER A 308 -27.49 -0.14 -39.55
C SER A 308 -27.45 1.33 -39.94
N SER A 309 -26.46 1.68 -40.77
CA SER A 309 -26.24 3.01 -41.32
C SER A 309 -27.45 3.49 -42.14
N PRO A 310 -27.96 4.70 -41.91
CA PRO A 310 -28.75 5.39 -42.92
C PRO A 310 -27.82 6.14 -43.91
N GLN A 311 -28.21 6.10 -45.16
CA GLN A 311 -27.56 6.75 -46.28
C GLN A 311 -27.44 8.27 -46.14
N GLN A 312 -26.36 8.79 -46.68
CA GLN A 312 -26.02 10.20 -46.80
C GLN A 312 -27.06 10.98 -47.62
N THR A 313 -27.44 12.13 -47.09
CA THR A 313 -27.80 13.29 -47.91
C THR A 313 -27.01 14.50 -47.42
N THR A 314 -26.32 15.10 -48.37
CA THR A 314 -25.47 16.26 -48.26
C THR A 314 -26.26 17.55 -48.06
N THR A 315 -25.92 18.36 -47.05
CA THR A 315 -25.90 19.83 -47.18
C THR A 315 -24.99 20.45 -46.12
N SER A 316 -24.11 21.31 -46.56
CA SER A 316 -23.07 22.02 -45.84
C SER A 316 -23.62 23.26 -45.14
N THR A 317 -23.21 23.50 -43.87
CA THR A 317 -22.97 24.84 -43.29
C THR A 317 -22.16 24.69 -41.99
N PRO A 318 -21.17 25.55 -41.68
CA PRO A 318 -20.24 25.35 -40.57
C PRO A 318 -20.84 25.83 -39.24
N ALA A 319 -20.83 24.98 -38.23
CA ALA A 319 -21.20 25.32 -36.87
C ALA A 319 -19.96 25.22 -35.94
N ALA A 320 -19.94 26.10 -34.98
CA ALA A 320 -18.93 26.35 -33.94
C ALA A 320 -18.54 25.10 -33.12
N PRO A 321 -17.41 25.12 -32.39
CA PRO A 321 -16.87 23.95 -31.71
C PRO A 321 -17.75 23.51 -30.55
N THR A 322 -18.41 22.38 -30.70
CA THR A 322 -19.11 21.69 -29.63
C THR A 322 -18.11 20.93 -28.76
N THR A 323 -18.09 21.27 -27.49
CA THR A 323 -17.43 20.52 -26.41
C THR A 323 -17.89 19.06 -26.47
N THR A 324 -16.96 18.17 -26.77
CA THR A 324 -17.18 16.72 -26.74
C THR A 324 -17.40 16.25 -25.31
N LYS A 325 -18.58 15.68 -25.07
CA LYS A 325 -18.97 15.00 -23.84
C LYS A 325 -18.03 13.78 -23.62
N PRO A 326 -17.48 13.60 -22.40
CA PRO A 326 -16.58 12.47 -22.13
C PRO A 326 -17.25 11.11 -22.28
N ALA A 327 -16.44 10.12 -22.63
CA ALA A 327 -16.84 8.75 -22.95
C ALA A 327 -17.58 8.03 -21.79
N ALA A 328 -18.42 7.06 -22.13
CA ALA A 328 -19.41 6.39 -21.30
C ALA A 328 -18.95 5.55 -20.09
N ASN A 329 -17.72 5.72 -19.59
CA ASN A 329 -17.21 5.09 -18.37
C ASN A 329 -16.70 6.10 -17.31
N ALA A 330 -16.77 7.39 -17.56
CA ALA A 330 -16.43 8.40 -16.56
C ALA A 330 -17.57 8.47 -15.53
N GLY A 331 -17.33 7.98 -14.31
CA GLY A 331 -18.14 8.37 -13.18
C GLY A 331 -19.02 7.32 -12.50
N ARG A 332 -18.90 6.00 -12.77
CA ARG A 332 -19.69 5.01 -12.01
C ARG A 332 -19.26 5.00 -10.54
N ARG A 333 -20.17 5.40 -9.65
CA ARG A 333 -19.98 5.43 -8.19
C ARG A 333 -20.92 4.41 -7.55
N ILE A 334 -20.37 3.50 -6.75
CA ILE A 334 -21.14 2.42 -6.13
C ILE A 334 -20.93 2.41 -4.62
N ALA A 335 -21.92 1.91 -3.89
CA ALA A 335 -21.80 1.75 -2.45
C ALA A 335 -22.44 0.45 -1.97
N LEU A 336 -21.77 -0.22 -1.02
CA LEU A 336 -22.29 -1.29 -0.20
C LEU A 336 -22.58 -0.74 1.20
N VAL A 337 -23.79 -0.84 1.66
CA VAL A 337 -24.24 -0.31 2.96
C VAL A 337 -24.85 -1.43 3.77
N ILE A 338 -24.24 -1.81 4.89
CA ILE A 338 -24.69 -2.90 5.76
C ILE A 338 -25.01 -2.35 7.14
N GLY A 339 -26.17 -2.74 7.70
CA GLY A 339 -26.57 -2.42 9.06
C GLY A 339 -27.07 -3.67 9.80
N ASN A 340 -26.25 -4.18 10.74
CA ASN A 340 -26.55 -5.37 11.53
C ASN A 340 -26.85 -4.98 12.98
N GLY A 341 -28.12 -5.09 13.38
CA GLY A 341 -28.60 -4.77 14.73
C GLY A 341 -29.33 -5.91 15.40
N ALA A 342 -30.08 -6.76 14.66
CA ALA A 342 -30.94 -7.82 15.19
C ALA A 342 -30.14 -9.12 15.46
N TYR A 343 -29.09 -9.03 16.28
CA TYR A 343 -28.25 -10.16 16.65
C TYR A 343 -29.01 -11.21 17.47
N GLN A 344 -28.86 -12.49 17.11
CA GLN A 344 -29.61 -13.59 17.72
C GLN A 344 -28.96 -14.11 19.01
N TYR A 345 -27.64 -14.12 19.11
CA TYR A 345 -26.88 -14.77 20.19
C TYR A 345 -25.97 -13.82 20.97
N VAL A 346 -25.90 -12.57 20.55
CA VAL A 346 -25.18 -11.49 21.24
C VAL A 346 -26.12 -10.30 21.43
N ARG A 347 -25.66 -9.26 22.14
CA ARG A 347 -26.50 -8.08 22.41
C ARG A 347 -26.94 -7.41 21.13
N ALA A 348 -28.25 -7.25 20.95
CA ALA A 348 -28.82 -6.48 19.85
C ALA A 348 -28.49 -4.98 19.97
N LEU A 349 -28.41 -4.31 18.82
CA LEU A 349 -28.15 -2.87 18.71
C LEU A 349 -29.38 -2.22 18.04
N PRO A 350 -29.97 -1.15 18.61
CA PRO A 350 -31.20 -0.55 18.08
C PRO A 350 -30.99 0.24 16.79
N ASN A 351 -29.83 0.85 16.55
CA ASN A 351 -29.65 1.85 15.51
C ASN A 351 -29.01 1.39 14.20
N PRO A 352 -28.21 0.31 14.08
CA PRO A 352 -27.49 -0.01 12.85
C PRO A 352 -28.36 -0.11 11.59
N SER A 353 -29.58 -0.65 11.70
CA SER A 353 -30.51 -0.76 10.59
C SER A 353 -31.02 0.61 10.10
N ASN A 354 -31.23 1.56 11.01
CA ASN A 354 -31.62 2.94 10.69
C ASN A 354 -30.44 3.73 10.12
N ASP A 355 -29.25 3.54 10.68
CA ASP A 355 -28.00 4.15 10.22
C ASP A 355 -27.74 3.78 8.77
N ALA A 356 -27.80 2.48 8.46
CA ALA A 356 -27.62 1.99 7.11
C ALA A 356 -28.64 2.59 6.12
N ARG A 357 -29.93 2.69 6.51
CA ARG A 357 -30.95 3.30 5.64
C ARG A 357 -30.69 4.79 5.41
N SER A 358 -30.29 5.53 6.45
CA SER A 358 -29.96 6.96 6.38
C SER A 358 -28.78 7.23 5.45
N ILE A 359 -27.69 6.50 5.64
CA ILE A 359 -26.49 6.63 4.80
C ILE A 359 -26.77 6.19 3.36
N ALA A 360 -27.51 5.10 3.16
CA ALA A 360 -27.89 4.65 1.82
C ALA A 360 -28.72 5.70 1.08
N LYS A 361 -29.65 6.37 1.80
CA LYS A 361 -30.41 7.47 1.22
C LYS A 361 -29.50 8.61 0.80
N SER A 362 -28.64 9.10 1.69
CA SER A 362 -27.72 10.21 1.41
C SER A 362 -26.80 9.90 0.22
N LEU A 363 -26.30 8.66 0.10
CA LEU A 363 -25.45 8.24 -1.04
C LEU A 363 -26.24 8.18 -2.36
N ARG A 364 -27.49 7.70 -2.34
CA ARG A 364 -28.37 7.71 -3.53
C ARG A 364 -28.68 9.13 -3.99
N ASP A 365 -28.95 10.02 -3.06
CA ASP A 365 -29.30 11.42 -3.35
C ASP A 365 -28.15 12.15 -4.11
N ILE A 366 -26.91 11.70 -3.95
CA ILE A 366 -25.74 12.22 -4.66
C ILE A 366 -25.27 11.33 -5.81
N GLY A 367 -26.09 10.40 -6.27
CA GLY A 367 -25.88 9.63 -7.51
C GLY A 367 -25.08 8.35 -7.39
N PHE A 368 -24.91 7.77 -6.18
CA PHE A 368 -24.35 6.43 -6.05
C PHE A 368 -25.38 5.35 -6.38
N VAL A 369 -24.91 4.27 -7.01
CA VAL A 369 -25.65 3.01 -7.08
C VAL A 369 -25.42 2.27 -5.76
N VAL A 370 -26.48 2.15 -4.93
CA VAL A 370 -26.35 1.68 -3.55
C VAL A 370 -27.01 0.32 -3.35
N THR A 371 -26.22 -0.67 -2.95
CA THR A 371 -26.68 -1.98 -2.45
C THR A 371 -26.80 -1.91 -0.93
N VAL A 372 -27.97 -2.30 -0.38
CA VAL A 372 -28.24 -2.22 1.06
C VAL A 372 -28.53 -3.59 1.62
N GLY A 373 -27.87 -3.93 2.71
CA GLY A 373 -28.12 -5.13 3.52
C GLY A 373 -28.48 -4.77 4.96
N ILE A 374 -29.57 -5.34 5.45
CA ILE A 374 -30.06 -5.11 6.80
C ILE A 374 -30.15 -6.46 7.52
N ASP A 375 -29.56 -6.54 8.70
CA ASP A 375 -29.60 -7.70 9.58
C ASP A 375 -29.17 -9.00 8.87
N LEU A 376 -28.03 -8.93 8.19
CA LEU A 376 -27.53 -10.03 7.37
C LEU A 376 -26.88 -11.12 8.22
N ASP A 377 -27.26 -12.37 7.93
CA ASP A 377 -26.51 -13.55 8.33
C ASP A 377 -25.18 -13.63 7.57
N ARG A 378 -24.33 -14.59 7.95
CA ARG A 378 -23.01 -14.78 7.34
C ARG A 378 -23.09 -15.03 5.83
N ALA A 379 -24.01 -15.89 5.39
CA ALA A 379 -24.13 -16.27 3.98
C ALA A 379 -24.56 -15.09 3.11
N ALA A 380 -25.53 -14.30 3.59
CA ALA A 380 -25.99 -13.11 2.93
C ALA A 380 -24.92 -12.01 2.89
N MET A 381 -24.17 -11.78 4.00
CA MET A 381 -23.03 -10.85 4.01
C MET A 381 -21.97 -11.23 2.98
N GLN A 382 -21.58 -12.51 2.93
CA GLN A 382 -20.59 -13.00 1.97
C GLN A 382 -21.05 -12.85 0.52
N THR A 383 -22.31 -13.19 0.24
CA THR A 383 -22.89 -13.10 -1.11
C THR A 383 -22.94 -11.65 -1.58
N MET A 384 -23.51 -10.77 -0.76
CA MET A 384 -23.64 -9.35 -1.08
C MET A 384 -22.28 -8.66 -1.25
N THR A 385 -21.32 -8.98 -0.39
CA THR A 385 -19.95 -8.46 -0.52
C THR A 385 -19.28 -8.93 -1.80
N ARG A 386 -19.42 -10.22 -2.16
CA ARG A 386 -18.87 -10.74 -3.43
C ARG A 386 -19.47 -10.05 -4.66
N GLU A 387 -20.79 -9.87 -4.69
CA GLU A 387 -21.47 -9.17 -5.78
C GLU A 387 -21.00 -7.71 -5.90
N PHE A 388 -20.92 -7.00 -4.77
CA PHE A 388 -20.41 -5.65 -4.73
C PHE A 388 -18.97 -5.55 -5.24
N LEU A 389 -18.05 -6.44 -4.80
CA LEU A 389 -16.66 -6.44 -5.22
C LEU A 389 -16.49 -6.72 -6.72
N ARG A 390 -17.37 -7.54 -7.32
CA ARG A 390 -17.41 -7.73 -8.79
C ARG A 390 -17.79 -6.45 -9.53
N GLU A 391 -18.80 -5.73 -9.02
CA GLU A 391 -19.21 -4.46 -9.62
C GLU A 391 -18.16 -3.36 -9.40
N ALA A 392 -17.45 -3.41 -8.27
CA ALA A 392 -16.38 -2.49 -7.94
C ALA A 392 -15.26 -2.49 -8.98
N ALA A 393 -14.95 -3.63 -9.62
CA ALA A 393 -13.96 -3.70 -10.69
C ALA A 393 -14.19 -2.71 -11.85
N ARG A 394 -15.41 -2.17 -11.98
CA ARG A 394 -15.80 -1.23 -13.03
C ARG A 394 -16.22 0.15 -12.50
N ALA A 395 -15.98 0.43 -11.22
CA ALA A 395 -16.33 1.67 -10.56
C ALA A 395 -15.11 2.60 -10.43
N GLN A 396 -15.36 3.91 -10.47
CA GLN A 396 -14.37 4.93 -10.18
C GLN A 396 -14.27 5.18 -8.67
N VAL A 397 -15.40 5.13 -7.97
CA VAL A 397 -15.48 5.29 -6.52
C VAL A 397 -16.31 4.14 -5.95
N ALA A 398 -15.74 3.45 -4.96
CA ALA A 398 -16.40 2.40 -4.20
C ALA A 398 -16.48 2.79 -2.72
N VAL A 399 -17.67 2.82 -2.16
CA VAL A 399 -17.92 3.09 -0.75
C VAL A 399 -18.41 1.82 -0.07
N VAL A 400 -17.82 1.45 1.06
CA VAL A 400 -18.36 0.42 1.96
C VAL A 400 -18.69 1.09 3.29
N TYR A 401 -19.93 0.99 3.69
CA TYR A 401 -20.39 1.42 5.01
C TYR A 401 -20.89 0.21 5.79
N TYR A 402 -20.47 0.10 7.04
CA TYR A 402 -20.93 -0.92 7.96
C TYR A 402 -21.29 -0.30 9.31
N ALA A 403 -22.49 -0.63 9.82
CA ALA A 403 -22.92 -0.36 11.18
C ALA A 403 -23.26 -1.67 11.87
N GLY A 404 -22.71 -1.89 13.09
CA GLY A 404 -22.92 -3.14 13.84
C GLY A 404 -21.76 -3.50 14.76
N HIS A 405 -21.74 -4.75 15.23
CA HIS A 405 -20.62 -5.24 16.02
C HIS A 405 -19.40 -5.49 15.13
N GLY A 406 -18.22 -5.04 15.61
CA GLY A 406 -16.92 -5.35 15.06
C GLY A 406 -16.00 -5.90 16.14
N VAL A 407 -15.11 -6.81 15.78
CA VAL A 407 -14.13 -7.39 16.69
C VAL A 407 -12.74 -7.42 16.06
N GLN A 408 -11.72 -7.30 16.91
CA GLN A 408 -10.34 -7.51 16.53
C GLN A 408 -9.81 -8.80 17.15
N ILE A 409 -9.19 -9.64 16.32
CA ILE A 409 -8.52 -10.88 16.72
C ILE A 409 -7.17 -10.92 16.02
N ASP A 410 -6.10 -11.09 16.78
CA ASP A 410 -4.70 -11.14 16.26
C ASP A 410 -4.35 -9.98 15.31
N GLY A 411 -4.79 -8.78 15.66
CA GLY A 411 -4.55 -7.56 14.87
C GLY A 411 -5.44 -7.42 13.63
N ARG A 412 -6.31 -8.38 13.30
CA ARG A 412 -7.23 -8.35 12.16
C ARG A 412 -8.63 -7.95 12.58
N ASN A 413 -9.30 -7.20 11.72
CA ASN A 413 -10.64 -6.69 11.97
C ASN A 413 -11.70 -7.57 11.32
N TYR A 414 -12.77 -7.88 12.06
CA TYR A 414 -13.88 -8.70 11.59
C TYR A 414 -15.21 -8.00 11.80
N LEU A 415 -16.08 -8.07 10.78
CA LEU A 415 -17.47 -7.61 10.84
C LEU A 415 -18.36 -8.79 11.23
N VAL A 416 -19.30 -8.55 12.11
CA VAL A 416 -20.07 -9.61 12.78
C VAL A 416 -21.44 -9.78 12.12
N PRO A 417 -21.78 -10.99 11.59
CA PRO A 417 -23.12 -11.28 11.09
C PRO A 417 -24.12 -11.51 12.24
N VAL A 418 -25.42 -11.36 11.97
CA VAL A 418 -26.45 -11.44 13.03
C VAL A 418 -26.66 -12.84 13.60
N ASP A 419 -26.29 -13.87 12.86
CA ASP A 419 -26.39 -15.30 13.24
C ASP A 419 -25.14 -15.84 13.94
N ILE A 420 -24.20 -14.97 14.36
CA ILE A 420 -22.94 -15.39 15.00
C ILE A 420 -23.20 -16.24 16.26
N GLN A 421 -22.64 -17.43 16.31
CA GLN A 421 -22.63 -18.31 17.49
C GLN A 421 -21.21 -18.63 17.90
N PHE A 422 -20.91 -18.51 19.19
CA PHE A 422 -19.63 -18.90 19.77
C PHE A 422 -19.77 -20.25 20.45
N GLN A 423 -19.37 -21.32 19.74
CA GLN A 423 -19.32 -22.67 20.29
C GLN A 423 -17.90 -23.05 20.68
N SER A 424 -17.74 -23.84 21.74
CA SER A 424 -16.41 -24.32 22.16
C SER A 424 -15.75 -25.12 21.03
N GLY A 425 -14.49 -24.80 20.69
CA GLY A 425 -13.74 -25.44 19.61
C GLY A 425 -14.00 -24.91 18.20
N THR A 426 -14.90 -23.93 18.02
CA THR A 426 -15.12 -23.30 16.72
C THR A 426 -14.04 -22.25 16.45
N ASP A 427 -13.47 -22.27 15.24
CA ASP A 427 -12.66 -21.15 14.77
C ASP A 427 -13.58 -19.92 14.60
N VAL A 428 -13.53 -19.02 15.58
CA VAL A 428 -14.38 -17.82 15.60
C VAL A 428 -14.11 -16.89 14.41
N THR A 429 -12.93 -16.93 13.83
CA THR A 429 -12.59 -16.13 12.64
C THR A 429 -13.31 -16.65 11.40
N ALA A 430 -13.56 -17.96 11.34
CA ALA A 430 -14.24 -18.61 10.24
C ALA A 430 -15.76 -18.28 10.16
N VAL A 431 -16.37 -17.77 11.24
CA VAL A 431 -17.80 -17.44 11.30
C VAL A 431 -18.09 -15.95 11.15
N MET A 432 -17.08 -15.12 10.96
CA MET A 432 -17.19 -13.66 10.75
C MET A 432 -16.71 -13.26 9.36
N MET A 433 -16.93 -12.01 8.99
CA MET A 433 -16.44 -11.42 7.75
C MET A 433 -15.11 -10.71 8.02
N ASP A 434 -14.03 -11.23 7.47
CA ASP A 434 -12.71 -10.62 7.54
C ASP A 434 -12.67 -9.33 6.69
N MET A 435 -12.34 -8.20 7.31
CA MET A 435 -12.25 -6.92 6.65
C MET A 435 -11.06 -6.84 5.66
N ASP A 436 -9.97 -7.56 5.93
CA ASP A 436 -8.83 -7.62 5.01
C ASP A 436 -9.23 -8.29 3.68
N THR A 437 -10.20 -9.22 3.69
CA THR A 437 -10.77 -9.79 2.47
C THR A 437 -11.53 -8.76 1.65
N ILE A 438 -12.30 -7.87 2.30
CA ILE A 438 -12.98 -6.76 1.62
C ILE A 438 -11.95 -5.80 1.05
N MET A 439 -10.95 -5.44 1.84
CA MET A 439 -9.86 -4.53 1.43
C MET A 439 -9.09 -5.07 0.22
N ALA A 440 -8.67 -6.34 0.27
CA ALA A 440 -7.96 -6.98 -0.84
C ALA A 440 -8.82 -7.07 -2.12
N GLY A 441 -10.14 -7.27 -1.97
CA GLY A 441 -11.09 -7.23 -3.10
C GLY A 441 -11.32 -5.82 -3.66
N LEU A 442 -11.11 -4.79 -2.86
CA LEU A 442 -11.15 -3.39 -3.26
C LEU A 442 -9.79 -2.88 -3.74
N ASP A 443 -8.69 -3.57 -3.44
CA ASP A 443 -7.35 -3.14 -3.82
C ASP A 443 -7.24 -3.06 -5.34
N ASP A 444 -7.31 -1.84 -5.84
CA ASP A 444 -7.21 -1.49 -7.26
C ASP A 444 -6.61 -0.08 -7.38
N GLN A 445 -5.52 0.02 -8.11
CA GLN A 445 -4.73 1.24 -8.27
C GLN A 445 -5.42 2.37 -9.05
N VAL A 446 -6.59 2.10 -9.60
CA VAL A 446 -7.32 3.05 -10.46
C VAL A 446 -8.62 3.54 -9.84
N ARG A 447 -8.96 3.10 -8.63
CA ARG A 447 -10.22 3.40 -7.97
C ARG A 447 -10.00 4.06 -6.61
N THR A 448 -10.88 5.01 -6.27
CA THR A 448 -11.00 5.53 -4.91
C THR A 448 -11.86 4.59 -4.07
N ASN A 449 -11.32 4.09 -2.97
CA ASN A 449 -12.02 3.24 -2.01
C ASN A 449 -12.26 4.00 -0.71
N ILE A 450 -13.48 3.96 -0.20
CA ILE A 450 -13.85 4.61 1.06
C ILE A 450 -14.57 3.59 1.93
N LEU A 451 -13.96 3.24 3.06
CA LEU A 451 -14.55 2.36 4.06
C LEU A 451 -14.96 3.19 5.28
N ILE A 452 -16.20 3.07 5.69
CA ILE A 452 -16.76 3.81 6.83
C ILE A 452 -17.35 2.79 7.79
N LEU A 453 -16.78 2.72 9.00
CA LEU A 453 -17.08 1.71 9.99
C LEU A 453 -17.69 2.35 11.24
N ASP A 454 -19.00 2.23 11.37
CA ASP A 454 -19.75 2.57 12.58
C ASP A 454 -19.90 1.32 13.46
N ALA A 455 -18.77 0.89 14.00
CA ALA A 455 -18.67 -0.31 14.80
C ALA A 455 -17.83 -0.05 16.07
N CYS A 456 -18.16 -0.75 17.15
CA CYS A 456 -17.41 -0.66 18.40
C CYS A 456 -15.97 -1.11 18.20
N ARG A 457 -15.05 -0.36 18.81
CA ARG A 457 -13.64 -0.73 18.91
C ARG A 457 -13.31 -1.43 20.25
N ASN A 458 -14.30 -1.68 21.09
CA ASN A 458 -14.21 -2.56 22.25
C ASN A 458 -14.82 -3.92 21.90
N ASN A 459 -14.12 -4.99 22.22
CA ASN A 459 -14.64 -6.33 22.01
C ASN A 459 -15.63 -6.73 23.13
N PRO A 460 -16.95 -6.46 22.97
CA PRO A 460 -17.93 -6.87 23.98
C PRO A 460 -18.07 -8.38 24.09
N MET A 461 -17.41 -9.11 23.20
CA MET A 461 -17.43 -10.56 23.08
C MET A 461 -16.13 -11.21 23.57
N ALA A 462 -15.15 -10.46 24.04
CA ALA A 462 -13.87 -10.98 24.52
C ALA A 462 -14.03 -12.16 25.51
N PRO A 463 -14.96 -12.14 26.49
CA PRO A 463 -15.18 -13.27 27.39
C PRO A 463 -15.73 -14.52 26.66
N LYS A 464 -16.59 -14.33 25.64
CA LYS A 464 -17.18 -15.45 24.87
C LYS A 464 -16.20 -16.02 23.86
N VAL A 465 -15.38 -15.20 23.24
CA VAL A 465 -14.30 -15.62 22.34
C VAL A 465 -13.24 -16.43 23.11
N ALA A 466 -12.85 -15.98 24.30
CA ALA A 466 -11.93 -16.70 25.18
C ALA A 466 -12.49 -18.06 25.66
N SER A 467 -13.79 -18.15 25.96
CA SER A 467 -14.45 -19.38 26.39
C SER A 467 -14.67 -20.40 25.26
N ALA A 468 -14.66 -19.97 24.01
CA ALA A 468 -14.79 -20.86 22.85
C ALA A 468 -13.52 -21.66 22.49
N GLY A 469 -12.46 -21.57 23.29
CA GLY A 469 -11.25 -22.39 23.13
C GLY A 469 -10.22 -21.87 22.11
N ALA A 470 -10.32 -20.62 21.72
CA ALA A 470 -9.27 -19.93 20.94
C ALA A 470 -8.00 -19.66 21.77
N SER A 471 -7.64 -20.58 22.68
CA SER A 471 -6.61 -20.41 23.73
C SER A 471 -5.19 -20.82 23.29
N ARG A 472 -4.86 -20.74 22.01
CA ARG A 472 -3.45 -20.83 21.57
C ARG A 472 -3.07 -19.51 20.87
N GLY A 473 -2.79 -18.47 21.68
CA GLY A 473 -2.28 -17.21 21.17
C GLY A 473 -2.84 -15.93 21.79
N ILE A 474 -3.74 -16.01 22.81
CA ILE A 474 -4.28 -14.82 23.48
C ILE A 474 -3.48 -14.52 24.76
N GLU A 475 -2.16 -14.48 24.67
CA GLU A 475 -1.27 -13.84 25.67
C GLU A 475 -0.71 -12.49 25.17
N GLY A 476 -1.34 -11.87 24.21
CA GLY A 476 -1.17 -10.48 23.87
C GLY A 476 -2.50 -9.81 24.09
N GLU A 477 -2.54 -8.82 24.98
CA GLU A 477 -3.64 -7.92 25.33
C GLU A 477 -4.84 -8.08 24.38
N ALA A 478 -5.97 -8.62 24.88
CA ALA A 478 -7.26 -8.52 24.21
C ALA A 478 -7.56 -7.03 24.04
N GLY A 479 -6.87 -6.41 23.08
CA GLY A 479 -6.84 -5.01 22.80
C GLY A 479 -8.22 -4.61 22.34
N SER A 480 -8.73 -3.66 22.99
CA SER A 480 -9.89 -2.86 22.71
C SER A 480 -10.02 -2.50 21.24
N GLY A 481 -10.94 -3.15 20.52
CA GLY A 481 -11.53 -2.64 19.28
C GLY A 481 -10.73 -2.79 17.96
N LEU A 482 -11.38 -2.38 16.86
CA LEU A 482 -10.80 -2.45 15.51
C LEU A 482 -9.47 -1.67 15.44
N ALA A 483 -8.37 -2.33 15.01
CA ALA A 483 -7.08 -1.69 14.80
C ALA A 483 -7.06 -0.83 13.54
N ALA A 484 -6.11 0.09 13.49
CA ALA A 484 -5.68 0.60 12.18
C ALA A 484 -5.18 -0.61 11.35
N PRO A 485 -5.65 -0.78 10.10
CA PRO A 485 -5.17 -1.86 9.26
C PRO A 485 -3.65 -1.78 9.16
N THR A 486 -2.96 -2.86 9.50
CA THR A 486 -1.50 -2.96 9.39
C THR A 486 -1.04 -2.98 7.93
N SER A 487 -1.95 -3.13 6.99
CA SER A 487 -1.70 -3.28 5.56
C SER A 487 -2.28 -2.19 4.67
N LEU A 488 -2.33 -0.92 5.13
CA LEU A 488 -2.34 0.18 4.17
C LEU A 488 -0.94 0.24 3.53
N GLY A 489 -0.63 -0.81 2.77
CA GLY A 489 0.42 -0.85 1.78
C GLY A 489 1.77 -0.24 2.10
N ALA A 490 2.35 -0.48 3.30
CA ALA A 490 3.75 -0.11 3.57
C ALA A 490 4.76 -0.91 2.70
N GLY A 491 4.29 -1.74 1.79
CA GLY A 491 5.11 -2.58 0.92
C GLY A 491 4.69 -2.63 -0.55
N SER A 492 3.57 -2.03 -0.94
CA SER A 492 3.19 -1.95 -2.35
C SER A 492 3.72 -0.65 -2.95
N SER A 493 4.72 -0.76 -3.80
CA SER A 493 5.25 0.34 -4.62
C SER A 493 4.26 0.79 -5.72
N THR A 494 3.06 0.27 -5.73
CA THR A 494 2.02 0.54 -6.71
C THR A 494 0.87 1.28 -6.02
N LEU A 495 0.83 2.59 -6.25
CA LEU A 495 -0.15 3.52 -5.67
C LEU A 495 -1.44 3.50 -6.49
N GLY A 496 -2.52 3.00 -5.90
CA GLY A 496 -3.88 3.19 -6.42
C GLY A 496 -4.38 4.63 -6.22
N ALA A 497 -5.58 4.93 -6.68
CA ALA A 497 -6.24 6.21 -6.38
C ALA A 497 -6.45 6.43 -4.86
N GLY A 498 -6.13 5.43 -4.07
CA GLY A 498 -6.04 5.48 -2.62
C GLY A 498 -7.27 4.95 -1.90
N THR A 499 -7.06 4.63 -0.63
CA THR A 499 -8.10 4.14 0.27
C THR A 499 -8.21 5.06 1.47
N LEU A 500 -9.44 5.42 1.83
CA LEU A 500 -9.78 6.08 3.08
C LEU A 500 -10.57 5.14 3.96
N ILE A 501 -10.17 5.02 5.23
CA ILE A 501 -10.91 4.26 6.24
C ILE A 501 -11.28 5.23 7.36
N ALA A 502 -12.59 5.37 7.60
CA ALA A 502 -13.12 6.16 8.70
C ALA A 502 -13.79 5.25 9.73
N PHE A 503 -13.53 5.53 10.99
CA PHE A 503 -14.10 4.81 12.12
C PHE A 503 -14.91 5.76 12.98
N ALA A 504 -16.02 5.28 13.50
CA ALA A 504 -16.87 6.05 14.42
C ALA A 504 -16.15 6.47 15.69
N THR A 505 -15.08 5.78 16.09
CA THR A 505 -14.32 6.07 17.31
C THR A 505 -12.83 5.80 17.17
N ALA A 506 -12.00 6.42 18.01
CA ALA A 506 -10.56 6.21 18.08
C ALA A 506 -10.21 4.79 18.57
N PRO A 507 -8.99 4.27 18.27
CA PRO A 507 -8.53 2.99 18.79
C PRO A 507 -8.70 2.90 20.32
N GLY A 508 -9.19 1.75 20.79
CA GLY A 508 -9.40 1.52 22.23
C GLY A 508 -10.65 2.15 22.82
N GLN A 509 -11.51 2.80 22.04
CA GLN A 509 -12.74 3.44 22.52
C GLN A 509 -14.00 2.75 22.00
N VAL A 510 -15.13 2.98 22.69
CA VAL A 510 -16.45 2.45 22.33
C VAL A 510 -17.17 3.44 21.42
N ALA A 511 -17.75 2.96 20.33
CA ALA A 511 -18.75 3.70 19.56
C ALA A 511 -20.09 3.66 20.30
N LEU A 512 -20.72 4.81 20.45
CA LEU A 512 -22.02 4.92 21.10
C LEU A 512 -23.12 4.69 20.07
N ASP A 513 -24.10 3.87 20.42
CA ASP A 513 -25.27 3.65 19.58
C ASP A 513 -26.25 4.85 19.64
N GLY A 514 -26.17 5.64 20.72
CA GLY A 514 -26.99 6.85 20.92
C GLY A 514 -28.39 6.54 21.44
N GLU A 515 -29.11 7.61 21.84
CA GLU A 515 -30.50 7.55 22.32
C GLU A 515 -31.51 7.95 21.22
N GLY A 516 -31.03 8.40 20.07
CA GLY A 516 -31.81 8.83 18.91
C GLY A 516 -32.13 7.71 17.93
N ALA A 517 -32.68 8.07 16.78
CA ALA A 517 -32.97 7.14 15.69
C ALA A 517 -31.72 6.65 14.95
N ASN A 518 -30.58 7.34 15.12
CA ASN A 518 -29.29 7.03 14.54
C ASN A 518 -28.18 7.15 15.59
N SER A 519 -27.07 6.47 15.37
CA SER A 519 -25.85 6.69 16.12
C SER A 519 -25.35 8.15 15.98
N PRO A 520 -24.65 8.72 16.94
CA PRO A 520 -24.07 10.05 16.82
C PRO A 520 -23.19 10.23 15.57
N PHE A 521 -22.43 9.18 15.22
CA PHE A 521 -21.56 9.20 14.04
C PHE A 521 -22.35 9.19 12.74
N SER A 522 -23.31 8.28 12.58
CA SER A 522 -24.09 8.16 11.36
C SER A 522 -25.06 9.32 11.17
N ALA A 523 -25.57 9.89 12.27
CA ALA A 523 -26.37 11.12 12.23
C ALA A 523 -25.54 12.31 11.71
N ALA A 524 -24.33 12.50 12.19
CA ALA A 524 -23.43 13.54 11.69
C ALA A 524 -22.99 13.28 10.23
N LEU A 525 -22.61 12.04 9.91
CA LEU A 525 -22.18 11.66 8.56
C LEU A 525 -23.28 11.90 7.52
N SER A 526 -24.54 11.51 7.80
CA SER A 526 -25.67 11.69 6.87
C SER A 526 -25.96 13.15 6.56
N ARG A 527 -25.67 14.09 7.49
CA ARG A 527 -25.81 15.53 7.25
C ARG A 527 -24.75 16.11 6.33
N HIS A 528 -23.55 15.57 6.37
CA HIS A 528 -22.42 16.15 5.66
C HIS A 528 -22.09 15.46 4.33
N ILE A 529 -22.44 14.18 4.16
CA ILE A 529 -22.07 13.37 3.00
C ILE A 529 -22.60 13.92 1.67
N GLY A 530 -23.74 14.62 1.70
CA GLY A 530 -24.37 15.23 0.54
C GLY A 530 -24.00 16.69 0.30
N THR A 531 -23.06 17.28 1.05
CA THR A 531 -22.69 18.68 0.90
C THR A 531 -21.90 18.90 -0.39
N PRO A 532 -22.40 19.68 -1.37
CA PRO A 532 -21.71 19.91 -2.63
C PRO A 532 -20.35 20.60 -2.42
N GLY A 533 -19.34 20.13 -3.14
CA GLY A 533 -17.99 20.71 -3.10
C GLY A 533 -17.26 20.53 -1.77
N LEU A 534 -17.75 19.71 -0.85
CA LEU A 534 -17.06 19.39 0.39
C LEU A 534 -16.15 18.15 0.18
N GLU A 535 -14.84 18.37 0.32
CA GLU A 535 -13.84 17.31 0.21
C GLU A 535 -14.00 16.30 1.36
N VAL A 536 -13.79 14.99 1.09
CA VAL A 536 -14.12 13.89 2.01
C VAL A 536 -13.37 13.96 3.33
N GLN A 537 -12.12 14.40 3.39
CA GLN A 537 -11.38 14.53 4.64
C GLN A 537 -11.86 15.74 5.45
N GLN A 538 -12.23 16.83 4.77
CA GLN A 538 -12.87 17.98 5.40
C GLN A 538 -14.27 17.61 5.94
N MET A 539 -15.02 16.80 5.17
CA MET A 539 -16.30 16.24 5.61
C MET A 539 -16.12 15.45 6.90
N LEU A 540 -15.16 14.53 6.96
CA LEU A 540 -14.88 13.74 8.17
C LEU A 540 -14.40 14.60 9.35
N THR A 541 -13.73 15.72 9.08
CA THR A 541 -13.34 16.68 10.13
C THR A 541 -14.58 17.34 10.73
N ARG A 542 -15.57 17.74 9.93
CA ARG A 542 -16.86 18.27 10.42
C ARG A 542 -17.64 17.22 11.19
N VAL A 543 -17.74 15.99 10.66
CA VAL A 543 -18.36 14.86 11.35
C VAL A 543 -17.73 14.63 12.73
N ARG A 544 -16.38 14.64 12.80
CA ARG A 544 -15.66 14.50 14.07
C ARG A 544 -16.03 15.58 15.07
N ALA A 545 -16.01 16.84 14.66
CA ALA A 545 -16.34 17.96 15.54
C ALA A 545 -17.76 17.85 16.10
N GLU A 546 -18.71 17.47 15.25
CA GLU A 546 -20.12 17.31 15.64
C GLU A 546 -20.33 16.12 16.59
N VAL A 547 -19.71 14.97 16.33
CA VAL A 547 -19.78 13.80 17.20
C VAL A 547 -19.16 14.08 18.58
N VAL A 548 -18.00 14.74 18.61
CA VAL A 548 -17.34 15.15 19.86
C VAL A 548 -18.25 16.05 20.69
N ALA A 549 -18.90 17.02 20.05
CA ALA A 549 -19.84 17.91 20.72
C ALA A 549 -21.09 17.16 21.23
N ALA A 550 -21.71 16.36 20.37
CA ALA A 550 -22.93 15.60 20.71
C ALA A 550 -22.71 14.57 21.83
N THR A 551 -21.52 13.98 21.90
CA THR A 551 -21.19 12.94 22.89
C THR A 551 -20.43 13.47 24.11
N LYS A 552 -20.27 14.80 24.23
CA LYS A 552 -19.49 15.44 25.28
C LYS A 552 -18.09 14.82 25.40
N SER A 553 -17.41 14.69 24.27
CA SER A 553 -16.07 14.09 24.10
C SER A 553 -15.96 12.60 24.48
N LYS A 554 -17.06 11.89 24.66
CA LYS A 554 -17.03 10.44 24.95
C LYS A 554 -16.72 9.60 23.70
N GLN A 555 -16.92 10.15 22.52
CA GLN A 555 -16.63 9.50 21.24
C GLN A 555 -15.87 10.45 20.31
N VAL A 556 -14.73 10.01 19.81
CA VAL A 556 -13.87 10.79 18.91
C VAL A 556 -13.67 9.98 17.62
N PRO A 557 -14.35 10.31 16.51
CA PRO A 557 -14.13 9.66 15.23
C PRO A 557 -12.68 9.78 14.76
N TRP A 558 -12.19 8.73 14.10
CA TRP A 558 -10.83 8.64 13.61
C TRP A 558 -10.81 8.17 12.16
N SER A 559 -9.82 8.59 11.38
CA SER A 559 -9.67 8.16 10.00
C SER A 559 -8.21 8.00 9.62
N ASN A 560 -7.95 7.06 8.73
CA ASN A 560 -6.68 6.86 8.06
C ASN A 560 -6.89 6.93 6.55
N SER A 561 -5.99 7.61 5.84
CA SER A 561 -6.17 7.89 4.42
C SER A 561 -4.86 7.74 3.67
N SER A 562 -4.92 6.99 2.57
CA SER A 562 -3.91 6.98 1.51
C SER A 562 -4.45 7.61 0.22
N LEU A 563 -5.53 8.42 0.31
CA LEU A 563 -6.08 9.12 -0.84
C LEU A 563 -5.04 10.06 -1.46
N LEU A 564 -4.96 10.05 -2.77
CA LEU A 564 -3.92 10.69 -3.56
C LEU A 564 -4.32 12.08 -4.09
N GLY A 565 -5.53 12.51 -3.81
CA GLY A 565 -6.07 13.80 -4.24
C GLY A 565 -7.34 14.16 -3.48
N GLU A 566 -7.93 15.30 -3.82
CA GLU A 566 -9.22 15.71 -3.29
C GLU A 566 -10.33 14.81 -3.84
N VAL A 567 -11.12 14.25 -2.96
CA VAL A 567 -12.26 13.40 -3.29
C VAL A 567 -13.55 14.06 -2.85
N TYR A 568 -14.46 14.24 -3.79
CA TYR A 568 -15.78 14.82 -3.55
C TYR A 568 -16.87 13.75 -3.73
N LEU A 569 -17.63 13.47 -2.67
CA LEU A 569 -18.74 12.54 -2.75
C LEU A 569 -19.95 13.16 -3.43
N ALA A 570 -20.22 14.44 -3.18
CA ALA A 570 -21.18 15.25 -3.92
C ALA A 570 -20.40 16.19 -4.86
N GLU A 571 -20.82 16.24 -6.13
CA GLU A 571 -20.19 17.12 -7.12
C GLU A 571 -20.33 18.59 -6.72
N LYS A 572 -19.39 19.44 -7.23
CA LYS A 572 -19.40 20.88 -6.95
C LYS A 572 -20.63 21.57 -7.51
#